data_653df79ff5cc234363c78921bde05617
#
_entry.id   653df79ff5cc234363c78921bde05617
#
_cell.length_a   1.000
_cell.length_b   1.000
_cell.length_c   1.000
_cell.angle_alpha   90.00
_cell.angle_beta   90.00
_cell.angle_gamma   90.00
#
_symmetry.space_group_name_H-M   'P 1'
#
loop_
_entity.id
_entity.type
_entity.pdbx_description
1 polymer ?
#
loop_
_entity_poly.entity_id
_entity_poly.type
_entity_poly.pdbx_seq_one_letter_code
_entity_poly.pdbx_strand_id
1 'polypeptide(L)'
;MQATRSWQLRVPQETTNLIVDSPASIAHDDLREVTRDASSILVPVLPSSIDIHAASRCIADLLLVAKVDRRDRKLAVVANRTRKNTKSFEKLMRFLDSLGIPIIAVLRDSQNFVRAAEEGIGICEMTPYKVKKDMEQFEKIIEWLDLWRTRGYQTVDTSVIEQSPNVTMFRKPGVGSS
;
A
#
# COMPACT_ATOMS: atom_id res chain seq x y z
N MET A 1 4.43 -1.60 -33.31
CA MET A 1 5.46 -0.98 -32.46
C MET A 1 5.28 -1.53 -31.06
N GLN A 2 6.08 -2.49 -30.64
CA GLN A 2 6.09 -3.00 -29.27
C GLN A 2 6.85 -2.00 -28.41
N ALA A 3 6.16 -1.34 -27.51
CA ALA A 3 6.82 -0.54 -26.48
C ALA A 3 7.49 -1.50 -25.50
N THR A 4 8.79 -1.55 -25.53
CA THR A 4 9.62 -2.24 -24.55
C THR A 4 9.42 -1.56 -23.21
N ARG A 5 8.59 -2.15 -22.33
CA ARG A 5 8.35 -1.71 -20.97
C ARG A 5 9.44 -2.27 -20.07
N SER A 6 10.59 -1.64 -20.05
CA SER A 6 11.57 -1.91 -19.00
C SER A 6 11.24 -1.02 -17.80
N TRP A 7 10.74 -1.60 -16.74
CA TRP A 7 10.59 -0.97 -15.44
C TRP A 7 11.97 -0.86 -14.77
N GLN A 8 12.74 0.14 -15.16
CA GLN A 8 14.05 0.40 -14.56
C GLN A 8 13.94 1.67 -13.72
N LEU A 9 13.63 1.52 -12.44
CA LEU A 9 13.71 2.61 -11.46
C LEU A 9 15.16 2.71 -10.95
N ARG A 10 15.83 3.85 -11.16
CA ARG A 10 17.05 4.14 -10.40
C ARG A 10 16.66 4.58 -9.00
N VAL A 11 16.84 3.70 -8.05
CA VAL A 11 16.63 3.99 -6.64
C VAL A 11 17.94 4.54 -6.08
N PRO A 12 17.96 5.74 -5.44
CA PRO A 12 19.16 6.24 -4.75
C PRO A 12 19.66 5.21 -3.72
N GLN A 13 20.98 5.08 -3.59
CA GLN A 13 21.61 4.10 -2.69
C GLN A 13 21.16 4.23 -1.22
N GLU A 14 20.72 5.43 -0.81
CA GLU A 14 20.27 5.73 0.55
C GLU A 14 18.77 5.43 0.77
N THR A 15 18.07 4.90 -0.25
CA THR A 15 16.63 4.62 -0.16
C THR A 15 16.39 3.43 0.77
N THR A 16 15.71 3.69 1.87
CA THR A 16 15.34 2.65 2.84
C THR A 16 14.01 1.98 2.53
N ASN A 17 13.09 2.68 1.88
CA ASN A 17 11.78 2.17 1.50
C ASN A 17 11.40 2.67 0.10
N LEU A 18 10.87 1.78 -0.72
CA LEU A 18 10.30 2.07 -2.02
C LEU A 18 8.81 1.75 -1.99
N ILE A 19 7.97 2.73 -2.29
CA ILE A 19 6.53 2.53 -2.44
C ILE A 19 6.20 2.55 -3.93
N VAL A 20 5.59 1.48 -4.41
CA VAL A 20 5.12 1.36 -5.79
C VAL A 20 3.60 1.45 -5.79
N ASP A 21 3.08 2.53 -6.37
CA ASP A 21 1.64 2.67 -6.62
C ASP A 21 1.30 2.07 -7.98
N SER A 22 0.44 1.06 -7.99
CA SER A 22 0.06 0.36 -9.20
C SER A 22 -1.22 0.93 -9.80
N PRO A 23 -1.31 1.06 -11.14
CA PRO A 23 -2.55 1.50 -11.78
C PRO A 23 -3.69 0.50 -11.55
N ALA A 24 -4.94 1.01 -11.55
CA ALA A 24 -6.14 0.23 -11.29
C ALA A 24 -6.36 -0.96 -12.24
N SER A 25 -5.78 -0.92 -13.44
CA SER A 25 -5.79 -2.01 -14.43
C SER A 25 -4.38 -2.33 -14.87
N ILE A 26 -3.68 -3.09 -14.03
CA ILE A 26 -2.36 -3.62 -14.35
C ILE A 26 -2.52 -4.90 -15.20
N ALA A 27 -1.71 -5.05 -16.24
CA ALA A 27 -1.68 -6.29 -17.02
C ALA A 27 -1.09 -7.44 -16.17
N HIS A 28 -1.50 -8.68 -16.44
CA HIS A 28 -1.09 -9.83 -15.63
C HIS A 28 0.42 -10.03 -15.58
N ASP A 29 1.13 -9.77 -16.69
CA ASP A 29 2.59 -9.90 -16.74
C ASP A 29 3.27 -8.81 -15.90
N ASP A 30 2.78 -7.56 -16.00
CA ASP A 30 3.25 -6.43 -15.19
C ASP A 30 2.97 -6.66 -13.70
N LEU A 31 1.82 -7.27 -13.36
CA LEU A 31 1.46 -7.61 -11.98
C LEU A 31 2.48 -8.60 -11.37
N ARG A 32 2.87 -9.63 -12.12
CA ARG A 32 3.90 -10.58 -11.68
C ARG A 32 5.25 -9.90 -11.44
N GLU A 33 5.64 -9.00 -12.34
CA GLU A 33 6.91 -8.29 -12.24
C GLU A 33 6.94 -7.38 -11.00
N VAL A 34 5.93 -6.55 -10.82
CA VAL A 34 5.84 -5.61 -9.68
C VAL A 34 5.77 -6.34 -8.33
N THR A 35 5.09 -7.49 -8.27
CA THR A 35 4.87 -8.21 -7.00
C THR A 35 5.96 -9.19 -6.64
N ARG A 36 6.80 -9.60 -7.60
CA ARG A 36 7.87 -10.59 -7.38
C ARG A 36 8.84 -10.13 -6.30
N ASP A 37 9.32 -8.90 -6.43
CA ASP A 37 10.35 -8.34 -5.56
C ASP A 37 9.76 -7.49 -4.42
N ALA A 38 8.43 -7.37 -4.35
CA ALA A 38 7.78 -6.66 -3.27
C ALA A 38 7.95 -7.39 -1.93
N SER A 39 8.50 -6.71 -0.94
CA SER A 39 8.60 -7.23 0.44
C SER A 39 7.23 -7.33 1.09
N SER A 40 6.33 -6.41 0.77
CA SER A 40 4.96 -6.34 1.30
C SER A 40 4.00 -5.77 0.26
N ILE A 41 2.76 -6.23 0.29
CA ILE A 41 1.68 -5.81 -0.61
C ILE A 41 0.49 -5.39 0.24
N LEU A 42 0.04 -4.15 0.06
CA LEU A 42 -1.12 -3.60 0.73
C LEU A 42 -2.26 -3.40 -0.26
N VAL A 43 -3.45 -3.91 0.07
CA VAL A 43 -4.66 -3.71 -0.73
C VAL A 43 -5.66 -2.89 0.08
N PRO A 44 -5.79 -1.57 -0.18
CA PRO A 44 -6.82 -0.76 0.43
C PRO A 44 -8.19 -1.03 -0.21
N VAL A 45 -9.22 -1.21 0.63
CA VAL A 45 -10.58 -1.51 0.16
C VAL A 45 -11.57 -0.54 0.78
N LEU A 46 -12.36 0.14 -0.04
CA LEU A 46 -13.41 1.04 0.41
C LEU A 46 -14.73 0.29 0.69
N PRO A 47 -15.60 0.83 1.56
CA PRO A 47 -16.86 0.20 1.94
C PRO A 47 -17.97 0.41 0.88
N SER A 48 -17.69 0.13 -0.38
CA SER A 48 -18.68 0.14 -1.46
C SER A 48 -18.72 -1.22 -2.16
N SER A 49 -19.86 -1.57 -2.76
CA SER A 49 -19.99 -2.84 -3.48
C SER A 49 -19.08 -2.93 -4.69
N ILE A 50 -18.82 -1.80 -5.36
CA ILE A 50 -17.93 -1.71 -6.53
C ILE A 50 -16.50 -1.98 -6.10
N ASP A 51 -16.05 -1.31 -5.03
CA ASP A 51 -14.68 -1.47 -4.52
C ASP A 51 -14.43 -2.87 -3.96
N ILE A 52 -15.42 -3.46 -3.29
CA ILE A 52 -15.36 -4.86 -2.82
C ILE A 52 -15.19 -5.82 -4.02
N HIS A 53 -15.92 -5.60 -5.11
CA HIS A 53 -15.77 -6.41 -6.32
C HIS A 53 -14.39 -6.22 -6.98
N ALA A 54 -13.92 -4.98 -7.07
CA ALA A 54 -12.60 -4.66 -7.62
C ALA A 54 -11.49 -5.31 -6.78
N ALA A 55 -11.56 -5.17 -5.46
CA ALA A 55 -10.62 -5.80 -4.52
C ALA A 55 -10.63 -7.32 -4.62
N SER A 56 -11.81 -7.94 -4.77
CA SER A 56 -11.93 -9.40 -4.95
C SER A 56 -11.17 -9.87 -6.19
N ARG A 57 -11.29 -9.18 -7.32
CA ARG A 57 -10.54 -9.49 -8.54
C ARG A 57 -9.04 -9.28 -8.35
N CYS A 58 -8.65 -8.12 -7.82
CA CYS A 58 -7.24 -7.81 -7.56
C CYS A 58 -6.57 -8.87 -6.68
N ILE A 59 -7.24 -9.29 -5.60
CA ILE A 59 -6.72 -10.31 -4.69
C ILE A 59 -6.67 -11.68 -5.38
N ALA A 60 -7.66 -12.03 -6.19
CA ALA A 60 -7.63 -13.26 -6.99
C ALA A 60 -6.43 -13.25 -7.95
N ASP A 61 -6.17 -12.14 -8.63
CA ASP A 61 -5.03 -11.99 -9.55
C ASP A 61 -3.69 -12.07 -8.79
N LEU A 62 -3.58 -11.46 -7.62
CA LEU A 62 -2.39 -11.57 -6.77
C LEU A 62 -2.10 -13.02 -6.36
N LEU A 63 -3.12 -13.78 -5.99
CA LEU A 63 -2.98 -15.15 -5.52
C LEU A 63 -2.79 -16.15 -6.66
N LEU A 64 -3.56 -16.03 -7.74
CA LEU A 64 -3.62 -17.02 -8.82
C LEU A 64 -2.67 -16.72 -9.97
N VAL A 65 -2.55 -15.43 -10.34
CA VAL A 65 -1.71 -15.00 -11.46
C VAL A 65 -0.30 -14.66 -10.96
N ALA A 66 -0.17 -13.76 -10.02
CA ALA A 66 1.12 -13.38 -9.46
C ALA A 66 1.70 -14.43 -8.51
N LYS A 67 0.91 -15.44 -8.11
CA LYS A 67 1.30 -16.54 -7.22
C LYS A 67 1.86 -16.08 -5.87
N VAL A 68 1.33 -14.99 -5.34
CA VAL A 68 1.65 -14.53 -3.99
C VAL A 68 1.13 -15.57 -3.00
N ASP A 69 2.05 -16.22 -2.26
CA ASP A 69 1.64 -17.23 -1.27
C ASP A 69 1.06 -16.55 -0.02
N ARG A 70 -0.12 -17.00 0.42
CA ARG A 70 -0.75 -16.54 1.66
C ARG A 70 0.10 -16.84 2.88
N ARG A 71 0.90 -17.91 2.84
CA ARG A 71 1.78 -18.33 3.94
C ARG A 71 2.93 -17.36 4.16
N ASP A 72 3.36 -16.68 3.12
CA ASP A 72 4.41 -15.65 3.23
C ASP A 72 3.95 -14.44 4.03
N ARG A 73 2.63 -14.26 4.20
CA ARG A 73 2.00 -13.14 4.92
C ARG A 73 2.42 -11.75 4.44
N LYS A 74 3.01 -11.65 3.27
CA LYS A 74 3.40 -10.37 2.67
C LYS A 74 2.24 -9.59 2.07
N LEU A 75 1.07 -10.22 1.92
CA LEU A 75 -0.16 -9.61 1.46
C LEU A 75 -1.07 -9.31 2.64
N ALA A 76 -1.52 -8.06 2.74
CA ALA A 76 -2.49 -7.63 3.74
C ALA A 76 -3.53 -6.68 3.14
N VAL A 77 -4.69 -6.59 3.80
CA VAL A 77 -5.76 -5.68 3.42
C VAL A 77 -5.94 -4.58 4.46
N VAL A 78 -6.36 -3.41 3.99
CA VAL A 78 -6.69 -2.25 4.82
C VAL A 78 -8.12 -1.84 4.50
N ALA A 79 -9.01 -1.85 5.50
CA ALA A 79 -10.34 -1.26 5.35
C ALA A 79 -10.18 0.27 5.36
N ASN A 80 -10.39 0.91 4.21
CA ASN A 80 -10.11 2.34 4.04
C ASN A 80 -11.39 3.17 3.99
N ARG A 81 -11.34 4.43 4.47
CA ARG A 81 -12.44 5.39 4.50
C ARG A 81 -13.72 4.82 5.09
N THR A 82 -13.60 4.17 6.23
CA THR A 82 -14.72 3.47 6.87
C THR A 82 -15.52 4.40 7.80
N ARG A 83 -16.82 4.15 7.87
CA ARG A 83 -17.71 4.75 8.89
C ARG A 83 -18.30 3.62 9.70
N LYS A 84 -17.89 3.50 10.96
CA LYS A 84 -18.43 2.50 11.90
C LYS A 84 -19.96 2.63 11.99
N ASN A 85 -20.63 1.55 12.34
CA ASN A 85 -22.08 1.48 12.50
C ASN A 85 -22.89 1.72 11.21
N THR A 86 -22.31 1.38 10.05
CA THR A 86 -23.02 1.43 8.76
C THR A 86 -23.12 0.03 8.14
N LYS A 87 -24.18 -0.24 7.40
CA LYS A 87 -24.36 -1.50 6.65
C LYS A 87 -23.22 -1.76 5.66
N SER A 88 -22.66 -0.70 5.07
CA SER A 88 -21.54 -0.79 4.15
C SER A 88 -20.26 -1.25 4.87
N PHE A 89 -20.02 -0.76 6.08
CA PHE A 89 -18.90 -1.20 6.91
C PHE A 89 -19.04 -2.68 7.30
N GLU A 90 -20.21 -3.11 7.76
CA GLU A 90 -20.46 -4.51 8.10
C GLU A 90 -20.28 -5.43 6.90
N LYS A 91 -20.75 -5.01 5.72
CA LYS A 91 -20.56 -5.75 4.46
C LYS A 91 -19.08 -5.87 4.10
N LEU A 92 -18.33 -4.77 4.21
CA LEU A 92 -16.88 -4.75 3.97
C LEU A 92 -16.18 -5.71 4.92
N MET A 93 -16.41 -5.61 6.22
CA MET A 93 -15.73 -6.47 7.20
C MET A 93 -16.00 -7.94 6.97
N ARG A 94 -17.25 -8.34 6.72
CA ARG A 94 -17.59 -9.73 6.36
C ARG A 94 -16.85 -10.22 5.11
N PHE A 95 -16.73 -9.36 4.10
CA PHE A 95 -15.95 -9.69 2.90
C PHE A 95 -14.48 -9.89 3.23
N LEU A 96 -13.86 -8.93 3.93
CA LEU A 96 -12.43 -9.00 4.28
C LEU A 96 -12.12 -10.23 5.15
N ASP A 97 -12.97 -10.55 6.13
CA ASP A 97 -12.82 -11.74 6.97
C ASP A 97 -12.88 -13.03 6.14
N SER A 98 -13.70 -13.06 5.09
CA SER A 98 -13.82 -14.25 4.21
C SER A 98 -12.60 -14.53 3.35
N LEU A 99 -11.69 -13.55 3.19
CA LEU A 99 -10.50 -13.69 2.35
C LEU A 99 -9.41 -14.56 2.98
N GLY A 100 -9.40 -14.69 4.29
CA GLY A 100 -8.30 -15.34 5.02
C GLY A 100 -6.95 -14.63 4.85
N ILE A 101 -6.99 -13.32 4.61
CA ILE A 101 -5.83 -12.43 4.50
C ILE A 101 -5.84 -11.48 5.69
N PRO A 102 -4.69 -11.16 6.30
CA PRO A 102 -4.64 -10.26 7.45
C PRO A 102 -5.26 -8.89 7.15
N ILE A 103 -6.19 -8.46 8.00
CA ILE A 103 -6.74 -7.10 8.04
C ILE A 103 -5.88 -6.33 9.04
N ILE A 104 -4.95 -5.51 8.57
CA ILE A 104 -3.96 -4.87 9.44
C ILE A 104 -4.40 -3.53 10.00
N ALA A 105 -5.31 -2.84 9.31
CA ALA A 105 -5.86 -1.58 9.78
C ALA A 105 -7.28 -1.33 9.28
N VAL A 106 -8.01 -0.54 10.06
CA VAL A 106 -9.34 -0.01 9.71
C VAL A 106 -9.27 1.50 9.84
N LEU A 107 -9.10 2.17 8.70
CA LEU A 107 -8.96 3.63 8.61
C LEU A 107 -10.33 4.27 8.49
N ARG A 108 -10.59 5.26 9.33
CA ARG A 108 -11.85 6.02 9.29
C ARG A 108 -11.90 6.98 8.11
N ASP A 109 -13.09 7.33 7.68
CA ASP A 109 -13.32 8.43 6.73
C ASP A 109 -13.10 9.76 7.48
N SER A 110 -11.94 10.38 7.25
CA SER A 110 -11.50 11.59 7.94
C SER A 110 -11.15 12.70 6.96
N GLN A 111 -11.65 13.91 7.23
CA GLN A 111 -11.32 15.11 6.46
C GLN A 111 -9.84 15.51 6.60
N ASN A 112 -9.13 14.97 7.59
CA ASN A 112 -7.71 15.26 7.77
C ASN A 112 -6.88 14.75 6.59
N PHE A 113 -7.23 13.60 6.00
CA PHE A 113 -6.56 13.09 4.79
C PHE A 113 -6.79 14.01 3.58
N VAL A 114 -7.99 14.58 3.45
CA VAL A 114 -8.30 15.54 2.37
C VAL A 114 -7.48 16.80 2.54
N ARG A 115 -7.45 17.36 3.74
CA ARG A 115 -6.66 18.58 4.04
C ARG A 115 -5.17 18.36 3.85
N ALA A 116 -4.63 17.23 4.33
CA ALA A 116 -3.22 16.90 4.12
C ALA A 116 -2.88 16.86 2.62
N ALA A 117 -3.74 16.23 1.81
CA ALA A 117 -3.56 16.16 0.36
C ALA A 117 -3.63 17.55 -0.31
N GLU A 118 -4.57 18.42 0.12
CA GLU A 118 -4.70 19.80 -0.36
C GLU A 118 -3.47 20.65 -0.01
N GLU A 119 -2.87 20.41 1.15
CA GLU A 119 -1.66 21.09 1.61
C GLU A 119 -0.37 20.46 1.05
N GLY A 120 -0.46 19.34 0.33
CA GLY A 120 0.69 18.61 -0.22
C GLY A 120 1.58 17.95 0.83
N ILE A 121 1.02 17.61 2.01
CA ILE A 121 1.73 17.01 3.13
C ILE A 121 1.16 15.65 3.50
N GLY A 122 1.92 14.83 4.21
CA GLY A 122 1.43 13.60 4.82
C GLY A 122 0.63 13.86 6.11
N ILE A 123 -0.28 12.94 6.45
CA ILE A 123 -1.08 13.07 7.69
C ILE A 123 -0.20 13.13 8.95
N CYS A 124 0.99 12.52 8.92
CA CYS A 124 1.95 12.55 10.01
C CYS A 124 2.65 13.92 10.20
N GLU A 125 2.58 14.79 9.18
CA GLU A 125 3.15 16.14 9.20
C GLU A 125 2.15 17.18 9.72
N MET A 126 0.88 16.80 9.85
CA MET A 126 -0.14 17.65 10.44
C MET A 126 0.02 17.79 11.96
N THR A 127 -0.64 18.80 12.50
CA THR A 127 -0.63 19.06 13.96
C THR A 127 -1.11 17.84 14.76
N PRO A 128 -0.29 17.24 15.65
CA PRO A 128 -0.54 15.94 16.26
C PRO A 128 -1.91 15.80 16.95
N TYR A 129 -2.37 16.83 17.68
CA TYR A 129 -3.66 16.74 18.39
C TYR A 129 -4.86 16.65 17.45
N LYS A 130 -4.76 17.18 16.22
CA LYS A 130 -5.84 17.12 15.21
C LYS A 130 -5.98 15.75 14.59
N VAL A 131 -4.88 15.04 14.45
CA VAL A 131 -4.80 13.77 13.73
C VAL A 131 -4.57 12.56 14.62
N LYS A 132 -4.59 12.73 15.94
CA LYS A 132 -4.28 11.65 16.89
C LYS A 132 -5.00 10.33 16.57
N LYS A 133 -6.32 10.38 16.38
CA LYS A 133 -7.11 9.18 16.07
C LYS A 133 -6.78 8.58 14.69
N ASP A 134 -6.39 9.39 13.74
CA ASP A 134 -6.00 8.93 12.40
C ASP A 134 -4.62 8.27 12.47
N MET A 135 -3.70 8.85 13.23
CA MET A 135 -2.37 8.31 13.46
C MET A 135 -2.39 6.98 14.23
N GLU A 136 -3.22 6.84 15.27
CA GLU A 136 -3.41 5.59 16.00
C GLU A 136 -3.85 4.42 15.09
N GLN A 137 -4.61 4.72 14.03
CA GLN A 137 -5.02 3.72 13.03
C GLN A 137 -3.92 3.47 11.98
N PHE A 138 -3.21 4.51 11.59
CA PHE A 138 -2.15 4.44 10.58
C PHE A 138 -0.90 3.74 11.12
N GLU A 139 -0.63 3.90 12.40
CA GLU A 139 0.50 3.29 13.11
C GLU A 139 0.52 1.76 12.96
N LYS A 140 -0.65 1.12 12.92
CA LYS A 140 -0.78 -0.32 12.68
C LYS A 140 -0.25 -0.76 11.30
N ILE A 141 -0.37 0.11 10.30
CA ILE A 141 0.21 -0.14 8.97
C ILE A 141 1.74 -0.05 9.07
N ILE A 142 2.26 0.96 9.75
CA ILE A 142 3.69 1.17 9.94
C ILE A 142 4.30 -0.02 10.69
N GLU A 143 3.70 -0.43 11.80
CA GLU A 143 4.13 -1.59 12.58
C GLU A 143 4.19 -2.86 11.72
N TRP A 144 3.17 -3.09 10.91
CA TRP A 144 3.15 -4.25 10.01
C TRP A 144 4.23 -4.16 8.94
N LEU A 145 4.47 -2.99 8.35
CA LEU A 145 5.52 -2.77 7.36
C LEU A 145 6.92 -2.97 7.98
N ASP A 146 7.13 -2.52 9.21
CA ASP A 146 8.41 -2.67 9.91
C ASP A 146 8.77 -4.15 10.17
N LEU A 147 7.79 -5.02 10.36
CA LEU A 147 8.02 -6.47 10.45
C LEU A 147 8.63 -7.03 9.16
N TRP A 148 8.28 -6.44 8.00
CA TRP A 148 8.82 -6.88 6.70
C TRP A 148 10.17 -6.27 6.40
N ARG A 149 10.42 -5.05 6.85
CA ARG A 149 11.72 -4.41 6.73
C ARG A 149 12.83 -5.21 7.41
N THR A 150 12.55 -5.75 8.58
CA THR A 150 13.52 -6.58 9.33
C THR A 150 13.73 -7.96 8.72
N ARG A 151 12.78 -8.49 7.94
CA ARG A 151 12.89 -9.79 7.27
C ARG A 151 13.55 -9.71 5.89
N GLY A 152 13.52 -8.55 5.24
CA GLY A 152 13.80 -8.35 3.81
C GLY A 152 15.21 -7.88 3.46
N TYR A 153 16.15 -7.70 4.39
CA TYR A 153 17.55 -7.41 4.06
C TYR A 153 18.35 -8.65 3.65
N GLN A 154 17.83 -9.39 2.68
CA GLN A 154 18.66 -10.21 1.80
C GLN A 154 18.64 -9.53 0.43
N THR A 155 19.68 -8.72 0.21
CA THR A 155 20.19 -8.20 -1.07
C THR A 155 19.22 -8.17 -2.25
N VAL A 156 18.56 -7.04 -2.44
CA VAL A 156 18.08 -6.67 -3.76
C VAL A 156 19.30 -6.22 -4.57
N ASP A 157 19.57 -6.92 -5.65
CA ASP A 157 20.60 -6.52 -6.61
C ASP A 157 20.15 -5.22 -7.29
N THR A 158 20.80 -4.12 -6.88
CA THR A 158 20.43 -2.74 -7.25
C THR A 158 20.80 -2.37 -8.69
N SER A 159 21.12 -3.32 -9.56
CA SER A 159 21.69 -2.98 -10.86
C SER A 159 20.68 -2.58 -11.96
N VAL A 160 19.37 -2.72 -11.77
CA VAL A 160 18.41 -2.44 -12.87
C VAL A 160 17.09 -1.84 -12.39
N ILE A 161 16.97 -0.50 -12.32
CA ILE A 161 15.67 0.17 -12.23
C ILE A 161 15.70 1.55 -12.89
N GLU A 162 15.16 1.74 -14.10
CA GLU A 162 14.94 3.04 -14.74
C GLU A 162 13.52 3.25 -15.28
N GLN A 163 12.89 4.31 -14.76
CA GLN A 163 11.76 5.09 -15.27
C GLN A 163 10.38 4.46 -15.42
N SER A 164 9.51 4.75 -14.44
CA SER A 164 8.05 4.76 -14.61
C SER A 164 7.49 6.13 -14.21
N PRO A 165 6.52 6.70 -14.98
CA PRO A 165 5.94 8.02 -14.70
C PRO A 165 5.04 8.08 -13.44
N ASN A 166 4.78 6.96 -12.79
CA ASN A 166 3.85 6.85 -11.66
C ASN A 166 4.53 6.60 -10.29
N VAL A 167 5.84 6.87 -10.17
CA VAL A 167 6.54 6.71 -8.89
C VAL A 167 6.75 8.07 -8.25
N THR A 168 6.08 8.31 -7.13
CA THR A 168 6.27 9.49 -6.30
C THR A 168 7.26 9.15 -5.19
N MET A 169 8.42 9.80 -5.20
CA MET A 169 9.40 9.68 -4.12
C MET A 169 9.05 10.63 -2.98
N PHE A 170 8.80 10.08 -1.80
CA PHE A 170 8.67 10.87 -0.58
C PHE A 170 10.05 11.00 0.09
N ARG A 171 10.60 12.20 0.08
CA ARG A 171 11.81 12.54 0.83
C ARG A 171 11.42 12.89 2.27
N LYS A 172 12.02 12.26 3.25
CA LYS A 172 11.90 12.69 4.64
C LYS A 172 12.52 14.09 4.75
N PRO A 173 11.84 15.12 5.30
CA PRO A 173 12.47 16.41 5.56
C PRO A 173 13.65 16.19 6.48
N GLY A 174 14.83 16.67 6.05
CA GLY A 174 16.05 16.53 6.82
C GLY A 174 15.90 17.16 8.19
N VAL A 175 16.22 16.40 9.24
CA VAL A 175 16.45 16.94 10.57
C VAL A 175 17.65 17.85 10.45
N GLY A 176 17.39 19.16 10.46
CA GLY A 176 18.44 20.15 10.47
C GLY A 176 19.31 19.97 11.72
N SER A 177 20.56 19.63 11.50
CA SER A 177 21.60 19.70 12.52
C SER A 177 21.85 21.20 12.84
N SER A 178 21.48 21.59 14.04
CA SER A 178 22.03 22.78 14.71
C SER A 178 23.24 22.38 15.50
#